data_0eb200698cd02c0f23c7c47fe9bd2231
#
_entry.id   0eb200698cd02c0f23c7c47fe9bd2231
#
_cell.length_a   1.000
_cell.length_b   1.000
_cell.length_c   1.000
_cell.angle_alpha   90.00
_cell.angle_beta   90.00
_cell.angle_gamma   90.00
#
_symmetry.space_group_name_H-M   'P 1'
#
loop_
_entity.id
_entity.type
_entity.pdbx_description
1 polymer ?
#
loop_
_entity_poly.entity_id
_entity_poly.type
_entity_poly.pdbx_seq_one_letter_code
_entity_poly.pdbx_strand_id
1 'polypeptide(L)'
;MIFFSSYVLSVRSCISKENFRKKFLIIGNVNSITYKECFKFIKENKMWLGISIHSGDREFRVPDDYPLEAAGFRIDTDGNKYIRVKGVRWFTNLDYEERHENFILYKKYTPNEYPKYDNYNAIEVSKTADIPMDYDSIMGVPITFLDKYNPDQFEIVGMAKRGAGDPALKSKVYTAKDAKNYSDLNAGPVLKTAEGLKNTYPRLLIHKIK
;
A
#
# COMPACT_ATOMS: atom_id res chain seq x y z
N MET A 1 -10.63 7.19 20.43
CA MET A 1 -11.62 7.97 19.64
C MET A 1 -11.73 7.30 18.28
N ILE A 2 -12.92 6.82 17.92
CA ILE A 2 -13.18 6.15 16.64
C ILE A 2 -13.74 7.21 15.70
N PHE A 3 -13.05 7.44 14.59
CA PHE A 3 -13.52 8.35 13.56
C PHE A 3 -14.09 7.55 12.39
N PHE A 4 -15.36 7.74 12.08
CA PHE A 4 -15.97 7.28 10.84
C PHE A 4 -15.92 8.42 9.84
N SER A 5 -15.32 8.22 8.70
CA SER A 5 -15.39 9.18 7.62
C SER A 5 -15.52 8.50 6.28
N SER A 6 -16.46 8.97 5.53
CA SER A 6 -16.97 8.38 4.31
C SER A 6 -16.10 8.56 3.06
N TYR A 7 -14.92 9.19 3.13
CA TYR A 7 -14.06 9.38 1.96
C TYR A 7 -12.57 9.46 2.27
N VAL A 8 -11.75 9.22 1.26
CA VAL A 8 -10.28 9.30 1.19
C VAL A 8 -9.67 10.56 1.88
N LEU A 9 -10.44 11.62 1.99
CA LEU A 9 -10.08 12.85 2.71
C LEU A 9 -9.88 12.65 4.22
N SER A 10 -10.41 11.59 4.80
CA SER A 10 -10.47 11.44 6.24
C SER A 10 -9.22 10.88 6.91
N VAL A 11 -8.56 9.92 6.30
CA VAL A 11 -7.25 9.46 6.84
C VAL A 11 -6.27 10.63 6.80
N ARG A 12 -6.26 11.38 5.70
CA ARG A 12 -5.42 12.58 5.52
C ARG A 12 -5.77 13.71 6.50
N SER A 13 -7.05 13.98 6.76
CA SER A 13 -7.49 15.03 7.67
C SER A 13 -7.35 14.63 9.15
N CYS A 14 -7.45 13.34 9.47
CA CYS A 14 -7.24 12.81 10.81
C CYS A 14 -5.74 12.72 11.19
N ILE A 15 -4.84 12.75 10.22
CA ILE A 15 -3.38 12.69 10.42
C ILE A 15 -2.84 14.11 10.63
N SER A 16 -3.11 14.70 11.80
CA SER A 16 -2.40 15.90 12.26
C SER A 16 -1.25 15.51 13.19
N LYS A 17 -0.19 16.33 13.24
CA LYS A 17 0.96 16.08 14.13
C LYS A 17 0.58 15.88 15.61
N GLU A 18 -0.53 16.47 16.05
CA GLU A 18 -1.03 16.38 17.41
C GLU A 18 -1.72 15.05 17.72
N ASN A 19 -2.31 14.39 16.71
CA ASN A 19 -3.07 13.15 16.90
C ASN A 19 -2.16 11.92 17.15
N PHE A 20 -0.88 11.96 16.77
CA PHE A 20 0.06 10.84 17.00
C PHE A 20 0.50 10.66 18.45
N ARG A 21 0.24 11.61 19.31
CA ARG A 21 0.44 11.46 20.77
C ARG A 21 -0.67 10.65 21.42
N LYS A 22 -1.77 10.41 20.72
CA LYS A 22 -2.94 9.65 21.21
C LYS A 22 -3.07 8.35 20.45
N LYS A 23 -3.60 7.33 21.11
CA LYS A 23 -4.00 6.09 20.45
C LYS A 23 -5.19 6.36 19.53
N PHE A 24 -5.14 5.83 18.31
CA PHE A 24 -6.18 6.04 17.31
C PHE A 24 -6.51 4.77 16.52
N LEU A 25 -7.71 4.72 15.99
CA LEU A 25 -8.20 3.73 15.06
C LEU A 25 -9.07 4.44 14.02
N ILE A 26 -8.68 4.36 12.74
CA ILE A 26 -9.32 5.09 11.64
C ILE A 26 -9.71 4.08 10.56
N ILE A 27 -10.97 4.12 10.11
CA ILE A 27 -11.38 3.39 8.90
C ILE A 27 -11.06 4.26 7.68
N GLY A 28 -10.37 3.67 6.70
CA GLY A 28 -10.05 4.35 5.47
C GLY A 28 -9.88 3.42 4.27
N ASN A 29 -9.69 3.99 3.10
CA ASN A 29 -9.40 3.24 1.89
C ASN A 29 -7.90 2.89 1.82
N VAL A 30 -7.57 1.68 1.40
CA VAL A 30 -6.19 1.19 1.25
C VAL A 30 -5.32 2.10 0.38
N ASN A 31 -5.91 2.77 -0.61
CA ASN A 31 -5.19 3.72 -1.46
C ASN A 31 -4.61 4.91 -0.68
N SER A 32 -5.11 5.19 0.54
CA SER A 32 -4.55 6.22 1.42
C SER A 32 -3.08 5.99 1.75
N ILE A 33 -2.61 4.73 1.73
CA ILE A 33 -1.20 4.35 1.88
C ILE A 33 -0.32 5.12 0.88
N THR A 34 -0.82 5.34 -0.33
CA THR A 34 -0.05 5.95 -1.42
C THR A 34 0.00 7.48 -1.38
N TYR A 35 -0.67 8.12 -0.41
CA TYR A 35 -0.57 9.56 -0.23
C TYR A 35 0.65 9.91 0.63
N LYS A 36 1.38 10.94 0.20
CA LYS A 36 2.64 11.36 0.82
C LYS A 36 2.54 11.53 2.34
N GLU A 37 1.47 12.15 2.80
CA GLU A 37 1.23 12.42 4.20
C GLU A 37 1.02 11.13 5.01
N CYS A 38 0.22 10.20 4.49
CA CYS A 38 -0.03 8.91 5.14
C CYS A 38 1.21 8.02 5.09
N PHE A 39 1.85 7.93 3.92
CA PHE A 39 3.02 7.09 3.72
C PHE A 39 4.18 7.46 4.63
N LYS A 40 4.39 8.76 4.87
CA LYS A 40 5.40 9.22 5.82
C LYS A 40 5.28 8.56 7.19
N PHE A 41 4.07 8.47 7.74
CA PHE A 41 3.85 7.87 9.05
C PHE A 41 3.98 6.35 9.05
N ILE A 42 3.62 5.71 7.94
CA ILE A 42 3.85 4.26 7.76
C ILE A 42 5.36 3.98 7.72
N LYS A 43 6.12 4.73 6.92
CA LYS A 43 7.58 4.59 6.82
C LYS A 43 8.28 4.86 8.17
N GLU A 44 7.81 5.85 8.93
CA GLU A 44 8.34 6.19 10.25
C GLU A 44 7.85 5.24 11.37
N ASN A 45 7.14 4.16 11.02
CA ASN A 45 6.57 3.21 11.97
C ASN A 45 5.71 3.86 13.06
N LYS A 46 4.94 4.88 12.68
CA LYS A 46 4.00 5.63 13.55
C LYS A 46 2.54 5.31 13.26
N MET A 47 2.26 4.66 12.16
CA MET A 47 0.95 4.21 11.73
C MET A 47 1.10 2.93 10.91
N TRP A 48 0.20 2.00 11.10
CA TRP A 48 0.15 0.72 10.38
C TRP A 48 -1.28 0.29 10.12
N LEU A 49 -1.46 -0.81 9.37
CA LEU A 49 -2.76 -1.40 9.14
C LEU A 49 -3.15 -2.29 10.33
N GLY A 50 -4.42 -2.24 10.74
CA GLY A 50 -4.95 -3.06 11.80
C GLY A 50 -5.30 -4.48 11.32
N ILE A 51 -5.41 -5.39 12.26
CA ILE A 51 -5.49 -6.85 12.07
C ILE A 51 -6.73 -7.34 11.30
N SER A 52 -7.88 -6.71 11.44
CA SER A 52 -9.15 -7.37 11.14
C SER A 52 -9.66 -7.26 9.69
N ILE A 53 -9.03 -6.44 8.86
CA ILE A 53 -9.46 -6.25 7.47
C ILE A 53 -8.25 -6.37 6.53
N HIS A 54 -7.98 -7.58 6.06
CA HIS A 54 -6.81 -7.85 5.21
C HIS A 54 -7.12 -7.83 3.71
N SER A 55 -8.39 -8.06 3.32
CA SER A 55 -8.76 -8.12 1.90
C SER A 55 -10.26 -7.94 1.68
N GLY A 56 -10.62 -7.66 0.44
CA GLY A 56 -12.00 -7.68 -0.04
C GLY A 56 -12.81 -6.44 0.29
N ASP A 57 -14.07 -6.54 -0.07
CA ASP A 57 -15.07 -5.52 0.13
C ASP A 57 -15.73 -5.71 1.51
N ARG A 58 -16.21 -4.63 2.11
CA ARG A 58 -16.98 -4.68 3.36
C ARG A 58 -18.36 -4.08 3.15
N GLU A 59 -19.36 -4.74 3.71
CA GLU A 59 -20.71 -4.21 3.77
C GLU A 59 -20.90 -3.49 5.12
N PHE A 60 -21.49 -2.31 5.03
CA PHE A 60 -21.85 -1.50 6.20
C PHE A 60 -23.35 -1.23 6.15
N ARG A 61 -24.03 -1.48 7.28
CA ARG A 61 -25.41 -1.03 7.46
C ARG A 61 -25.41 0.49 7.48
N VAL A 62 -26.35 1.09 6.75
CA VAL A 62 -26.53 2.55 6.69
C VAL A 62 -27.93 2.91 7.19
N PRO A 63 -28.14 4.16 7.65
CA PRO A 63 -29.46 4.67 8.02
C PRO A 63 -30.47 4.55 6.87
N ASP A 64 -31.75 4.51 7.21
CA ASP A 64 -32.83 4.33 6.25
C ASP A 64 -32.97 5.50 5.26
N ASP A 65 -32.57 6.70 5.67
CA ASP A 65 -32.52 7.92 4.87
C ASP A 65 -31.25 8.06 4.03
N TYR A 66 -30.33 7.08 4.11
CA TYR A 66 -29.07 7.12 3.33
C TYR A 66 -29.36 7.07 1.83
N PRO A 67 -28.78 7.97 1.01
CA PRO A 67 -29.00 7.98 -0.44
C PRO A 67 -28.38 6.75 -1.08
N LEU A 68 -29.21 5.95 -1.78
CA LEU A 68 -28.80 4.68 -2.40
C LEU A 68 -28.28 4.85 -3.85
N GLU A 69 -27.59 5.92 -4.15
CA GLU A 69 -27.03 6.15 -5.49
C GLU A 69 -25.72 5.40 -5.75
N ALA A 70 -25.15 4.77 -4.71
CA ALA A 70 -23.87 4.08 -4.83
C ALA A 70 -24.03 2.72 -5.50
N ALA A 71 -23.16 2.41 -6.46
CA ALA A 71 -23.01 1.05 -6.97
C ALA A 71 -22.66 0.08 -5.83
N GLY A 72 -23.44 -0.99 -5.68
CA GLY A 72 -23.17 -2.01 -4.66
C GLY A 72 -23.96 -1.84 -3.36
N PHE A 73 -25.11 -1.17 -3.39
CA PHE A 73 -26.05 -1.25 -2.28
C PHE A 73 -26.87 -2.56 -2.30
N ARG A 74 -27.36 -2.95 -1.14
CA ARG A 74 -28.24 -4.08 -0.93
C ARG A 74 -29.28 -3.73 0.14
N ILE A 75 -30.49 -4.25 -0.05
CA ILE A 75 -31.53 -4.27 0.97
C ILE A 75 -31.74 -5.74 1.35
N ASP A 76 -31.73 -6.05 2.65
CA ASP A 76 -32.02 -7.40 3.14
C ASP A 76 -33.54 -7.66 3.24
N THR A 77 -33.89 -8.88 3.68
CA THR A 77 -35.30 -9.30 3.84
C THR A 77 -36.06 -8.50 4.89
N ASP A 78 -35.35 -7.90 5.82
CA ASP A 78 -35.92 -7.10 6.91
C ASP A 78 -35.98 -5.60 6.58
N GLY A 79 -35.62 -5.23 5.33
CA GLY A 79 -35.61 -3.86 4.83
C GLY A 79 -34.37 -3.05 5.21
N ASN A 80 -33.37 -3.62 5.87
CA ASN A 80 -32.15 -2.92 6.22
C ASN A 80 -31.29 -2.64 4.99
N LYS A 81 -30.75 -1.43 4.92
CA LYS A 81 -29.92 -0.96 3.83
C LYS A 81 -28.43 -1.15 4.12
N TYR A 82 -27.68 -1.62 3.13
CA TYR A 82 -26.25 -1.85 3.20
C TYR A 82 -25.55 -1.26 1.99
N ILE A 83 -24.35 -0.73 2.20
CA ILE A 83 -23.45 -0.31 1.14
C ILE A 83 -22.19 -1.16 1.18
N ARG A 84 -21.68 -1.52 0.01
CA ARG A 84 -20.42 -2.25 -0.15
C ARG A 84 -19.31 -1.26 -0.47
N VAL A 85 -18.27 -1.24 0.39
CA VAL A 85 -17.10 -0.37 0.22
C VAL A 85 -15.87 -1.22 -0.07
N LYS A 86 -15.19 -0.91 -1.18
CA LYS A 86 -13.97 -1.59 -1.61
C LYS A 86 -12.73 -1.04 -0.92
N GLY A 87 -11.76 -1.92 -0.67
CA GLY A 87 -10.43 -1.52 -0.19
C GLY A 87 -10.42 -0.91 1.20
N VAL A 88 -11.38 -1.27 2.06
CA VAL A 88 -11.43 -0.77 3.45
C VAL A 88 -10.29 -1.35 4.27
N ARG A 89 -9.63 -0.50 5.06
CA ARG A 89 -8.60 -0.88 6.03
C ARG A 89 -8.76 -0.09 7.33
N TRP A 90 -8.31 -0.70 8.43
CA TRP A 90 -8.02 0.01 9.65
C TRP A 90 -6.62 0.62 9.59
N PHE A 91 -6.50 1.90 9.91
CA PHE A 91 -5.24 2.60 10.14
C PHE A 91 -5.11 2.90 11.61
N THR A 92 -4.00 2.53 12.25
CA THR A 92 -3.87 2.61 13.70
C THR A 92 -2.42 2.79 14.14
N ASN A 93 -2.24 3.21 15.39
CA ASN A 93 -0.98 3.14 16.13
C ASN A 93 -1.12 2.25 17.39
N LEU A 94 -2.17 1.42 17.46
CA LEU A 94 -2.33 0.38 18.46
C LEU A 94 -1.53 -0.83 18.03
N ASP A 95 -0.59 -1.25 18.84
CA ASP A 95 0.22 -2.44 18.59
C ASP A 95 -0.56 -3.72 18.87
N TYR A 96 -0.20 -4.82 18.18
CA TYR A 96 -0.81 -6.13 18.31
C TYR A 96 0.18 -7.23 17.93
N GLU A 97 -0.01 -8.43 18.48
CA GLU A 97 0.96 -9.53 18.40
C GLU A 97 1.26 -9.99 16.97
N GLU A 98 0.23 -10.14 16.15
CA GLU A 98 0.37 -10.64 14.77
C GLU A 98 1.21 -9.71 13.87
N ARG A 99 1.37 -8.45 14.25
CA ARG A 99 2.26 -7.51 13.57
C ARG A 99 3.74 -7.87 13.71
N HIS A 100 4.09 -8.61 14.76
CA HIS A 100 5.44 -9.08 15.08
C HIS A 100 5.68 -10.54 14.69
N GLU A 101 4.68 -11.20 14.10
CA GLU A 101 4.86 -12.53 13.55
C GLU A 101 5.77 -12.50 12.33
N ASN A 102 6.71 -13.45 12.29
CA ASN A 102 7.61 -13.57 11.15
C ASN A 102 6.85 -14.03 9.91
N PHE A 103 6.96 -13.28 8.83
CA PHE A 103 6.47 -13.72 7.54
C PHE A 103 7.38 -14.82 7.00
N ILE A 104 6.83 -16.01 6.78
CA ILE A 104 7.58 -17.18 6.31
C ILE A 104 7.92 -17.01 4.84
N LEU A 105 9.21 -16.92 4.55
CA LEU A 105 9.77 -16.82 3.21
C LEU A 105 10.26 -18.21 2.77
N TYR A 106 9.87 -18.62 1.55
CA TYR A 106 10.24 -19.93 1.02
C TYR A 106 10.81 -19.89 -0.41
N LYS A 107 10.63 -18.77 -1.10
CA LYS A 107 11.17 -18.56 -2.44
C LYS A 107 12.66 -18.24 -2.40
N LYS A 108 13.38 -18.65 -3.45
CA LYS A 108 14.76 -18.24 -3.69
C LYS A 108 14.83 -17.24 -4.83
N TYR A 109 15.79 -16.37 -4.73
CA TYR A 109 16.04 -15.37 -5.77
C TYR A 109 16.60 -16.03 -7.05
N THR A 110 16.04 -15.68 -8.20
CA THR A 110 16.61 -15.92 -9.51
C THR A 110 16.44 -14.68 -10.39
N PRO A 111 17.44 -14.28 -11.19
CA PRO A 111 17.32 -13.07 -12.02
C PRO A 111 16.16 -13.11 -13.03
N ASN A 112 15.75 -14.30 -13.46
CA ASN A 112 14.66 -14.50 -14.43
C ASN A 112 13.27 -14.28 -13.80
N GLU A 113 13.08 -14.69 -12.53
CA GLU A 113 11.80 -14.53 -11.82
C GLU A 113 11.65 -13.13 -11.20
N TYR A 114 12.78 -12.49 -10.87
CA TYR A 114 12.80 -11.19 -10.18
C TYR A 114 13.57 -10.15 -11.00
N PRO A 115 12.97 -9.61 -12.06
CA PRO A 115 13.63 -8.63 -12.92
C PRO A 115 13.92 -7.33 -12.15
N LYS A 116 15.03 -6.68 -12.49
CA LYS A 116 15.37 -5.35 -11.97
C LYS A 116 14.57 -4.27 -12.67
N TYR A 117 14.18 -3.26 -11.91
CA TYR A 117 13.62 -2.04 -12.50
C TYR A 117 14.67 -1.26 -13.30
N ASP A 118 14.21 -0.60 -14.36
CA ASP A 118 15.07 0.28 -15.15
C ASP A 118 15.33 1.63 -14.48
N ASN A 119 14.41 2.07 -13.62
CA ASN A 119 14.46 3.38 -12.99
C ASN A 119 14.62 3.39 -11.47
N TYR A 120 14.70 2.22 -10.82
CA TYR A 120 14.99 2.07 -9.40
C TYR A 120 16.01 0.97 -9.19
N ASN A 121 16.90 1.14 -8.22
CA ASN A 121 17.84 0.08 -7.84
C ASN A 121 17.16 -0.95 -6.92
N ALA A 122 16.18 -1.66 -7.48
CA ALA A 122 15.41 -2.68 -6.80
C ALA A 122 14.93 -3.75 -7.79
N ILE A 123 14.55 -4.92 -7.28
CA ILE A 123 13.91 -5.99 -8.06
C ILE A 123 12.39 -5.91 -7.94
N GLU A 124 11.66 -6.39 -8.95
CA GLU A 124 10.21 -6.58 -8.89
C GLU A 124 9.88 -7.86 -8.15
N VAL A 125 9.01 -7.77 -7.15
CA VAL A 125 8.34 -8.90 -6.51
C VAL A 125 6.84 -8.75 -6.73
N SER A 126 6.29 -9.53 -7.64
CA SER A 126 4.92 -9.34 -8.12
C SER A 126 3.85 -9.69 -7.08
N LYS A 127 4.16 -10.59 -6.13
CA LYS A 127 3.27 -11.00 -5.05
C LYS A 127 4.00 -10.99 -3.71
N THR A 128 3.33 -10.56 -2.65
CA THR A 128 3.90 -10.60 -1.30
C THR A 128 4.41 -11.98 -0.89
N ALA A 129 3.70 -13.05 -1.29
CA ALA A 129 4.10 -14.43 -0.99
C ALA A 129 5.40 -14.88 -1.67
N ASP A 130 5.82 -14.17 -2.73
CA ASP A 130 7.00 -14.53 -3.51
C ASP A 130 8.26 -13.74 -3.08
N ILE A 131 8.26 -13.07 -1.93
CA ILE A 131 9.45 -12.38 -1.40
C ILE A 131 10.56 -13.41 -1.21
N PRO A 132 11.75 -13.25 -1.87
CA PRO A 132 12.83 -14.22 -1.78
C PRO A 132 13.53 -14.16 -0.42
N MET A 133 13.86 -15.35 0.13
CA MET A 133 14.49 -15.50 1.44
C MET A 133 15.98 -15.13 1.44
N ASP A 134 16.63 -15.23 0.28
CA ASP A 134 18.08 -15.12 0.08
C ASP A 134 18.50 -13.88 -0.73
N TYR A 135 17.67 -12.83 -0.76
CA TYR A 135 17.99 -11.57 -1.42
C TYR A 135 18.15 -10.45 -0.41
N ASP A 136 19.34 -9.86 -0.34
CA ASP A 136 19.73 -8.88 0.68
C ASP A 136 19.77 -7.43 0.19
N SER A 137 19.08 -7.14 -0.91
CA SER A 137 18.95 -5.78 -1.45
C SER A 137 17.50 -5.32 -1.49
N ILE A 138 17.26 -4.13 -2.05
CA ILE A 138 15.94 -3.52 -2.09
C ILE A 138 15.01 -4.29 -3.04
N MET A 139 13.80 -4.54 -2.58
CA MET A 139 12.73 -5.22 -3.31
C MET A 139 11.51 -4.31 -3.43
N GLY A 140 10.89 -4.27 -4.61
CA GLY A 140 9.62 -3.60 -4.84
C GLY A 140 8.46 -4.58 -4.70
N VAL A 141 7.66 -4.44 -3.66
CA VAL A 141 6.53 -5.32 -3.35
C VAL A 141 5.18 -4.60 -3.51
N PRO A 142 4.06 -5.31 -3.75
CA PRO A 142 2.73 -4.72 -3.75
C PRO A 142 2.40 -4.01 -2.42
N ILE A 143 1.56 -2.97 -2.46
CA ILE A 143 1.13 -2.27 -1.24
C ILE A 143 0.39 -3.18 -0.24
N THR A 144 -0.18 -4.30 -0.71
CA THR A 144 -0.80 -5.33 0.13
C THR A 144 0.18 -6.05 1.04
N PHE A 145 1.49 -5.88 0.84
CA PHE A 145 2.52 -6.32 1.79
C PHE A 145 2.30 -5.76 3.19
N LEU A 146 1.74 -4.55 3.31
CA LEU A 146 1.47 -3.93 4.60
C LEU A 146 0.45 -4.70 5.47
N ASP A 147 -0.38 -5.54 4.87
CA ASP A 147 -1.27 -6.44 5.61
C ASP A 147 -0.49 -7.52 6.41
N LYS A 148 0.80 -7.73 6.08
CA LYS A 148 1.71 -8.71 6.70
C LYS A 148 3.05 -8.10 7.14
N TYR A 149 3.11 -6.79 7.20
CA TYR A 149 4.35 -6.09 7.52
C TYR A 149 4.75 -6.30 8.97
N ASN A 150 5.90 -6.94 9.16
CA ASN A 150 6.60 -7.02 10.44
C ASN A 150 7.80 -6.08 10.43
N PRO A 151 7.83 -5.03 11.31
CA PRO A 151 8.93 -4.08 11.38
C PRO A 151 10.23 -4.67 11.94
N ASP A 152 10.16 -5.83 12.59
CA ASP A 152 11.34 -6.54 13.11
C ASP A 152 12.02 -7.40 12.03
N GLN A 153 11.31 -7.65 10.91
CA GLN A 153 11.79 -8.47 9.80
C GLN A 153 12.14 -7.64 8.55
N PHE A 154 11.44 -6.53 8.34
CA PHE A 154 11.59 -5.69 7.15
C PHE A 154 11.66 -4.21 7.50
N GLU A 155 12.46 -3.48 6.74
CA GLU A 155 12.47 -2.02 6.70
C GLU A 155 11.71 -1.52 5.46
N ILE A 156 10.89 -0.48 5.62
CA ILE A 156 10.28 0.24 4.50
C ILE A 156 11.23 1.37 4.07
N VAL A 157 11.91 1.15 2.95
CA VAL A 157 12.87 2.11 2.38
C VAL A 157 12.15 3.29 1.73
N GLY A 158 11.04 3.03 1.04
CA GLY A 158 10.28 4.08 0.38
C GLY A 158 9.10 3.56 -0.43
N MET A 159 8.53 4.45 -1.25
CA MET A 159 7.48 4.09 -2.20
C MET A 159 7.87 4.55 -3.61
N ALA A 160 7.91 3.61 -4.54
CA ALA A 160 8.13 3.84 -5.94
C ALA A 160 6.81 4.28 -6.63
N LYS A 161 6.49 5.57 -6.48
CA LYS A 161 5.32 6.23 -7.08
C LYS A 161 5.58 7.73 -7.22
N ARG A 162 5.08 8.33 -8.31
CA ARG A 162 5.12 9.80 -8.47
C ARG A 162 4.38 10.50 -7.33
N GLY A 163 5.02 11.49 -6.71
CA GLY A 163 4.42 12.33 -5.66
C GLY A 163 4.31 11.70 -4.27
N ALA A 164 4.52 10.40 -4.11
CA ALA A 164 4.55 9.72 -2.82
C ALA A 164 5.92 9.15 -2.47
N GLY A 165 6.75 8.90 -3.48
CA GLY A 165 8.08 8.33 -3.33
C GLY A 165 9.12 9.32 -2.84
N ASP A 166 10.19 8.79 -2.30
CA ASP A 166 11.41 9.53 -2.01
C ASP A 166 12.16 9.78 -3.33
N PRO A 167 12.38 11.04 -3.76
CA PRO A 167 13.10 11.33 -4.99
C PRO A 167 14.51 10.74 -5.02
N ALA A 168 15.14 10.58 -3.87
CA ALA A 168 16.48 9.99 -3.73
C ALA A 168 16.54 8.50 -4.16
N LEU A 169 15.41 7.80 -4.15
CA LEU A 169 15.33 6.40 -4.58
C LEU A 169 15.20 6.24 -6.10
N LYS A 170 14.82 7.31 -6.80
CA LYS A 170 14.63 7.26 -8.26
C LYS A 170 15.95 7.49 -8.97
N SER A 171 16.46 6.45 -9.64
CA SER A 171 17.76 6.51 -10.35
C SER A 171 17.68 7.08 -11.76
N LYS A 172 16.50 7.01 -12.42
CA LYS A 172 16.30 7.44 -13.81
C LYS A 172 14.99 8.17 -13.99
N VAL A 173 15.04 9.25 -14.80
CA VAL A 173 13.87 10.00 -15.28
C VAL A 173 13.80 9.86 -16.78
N TYR A 174 12.64 9.45 -17.30
CA TYR A 174 12.39 9.32 -18.73
C TYR A 174 11.98 10.65 -19.34
N THR A 175 12.39 10.84 -20.60
CA THR A 175 12.10 12.02 -21.43
C THR A 175 11.43 11.58 -22.73
N ALA A 176 10.99 12.55 -23.54
CA ALA A 176 10.45 12.28 -24.87
C ALA A 176 11.44 11.57 -25.82
N LYS A 177 12.73 11.60 -25.51
CA LYS A 177 13.78 10.85 -26.25
C LYS A 177 13.76 9.36 -25.93
N ASP A 178 13.33 8.99 -24.73
CA ASP A 178 13.29 7.59 -24.26
C ASP A 178 12.04 6.86 -24.74
N ALA A 179 10.88 7.52 -24.68
CA ALA A 179 9.61 6.96 -25.12
C ALA A 179 8.53 8.04 -25.29
N LYS A 180 7.56 7.78 -26.19
CA LYS A 180 6.40 8.68 -26.37
C LYS A 180 5.57 8.84 -25.10
N ASN A 181 5.42 7.77 -24.31
CA ASN A 181 4.67 7.72 -23.04
C ASN A 181 5.56 7.98 -21.82
N TYR A 182 6.64 8.73 -21.94
CA TYR A 182 7.61 8.98 -20.86
C TYR A 182 6.95 9.51 -19.57
N SER A 183 5.86 10.24 -19.67
CA SER A 183 5.12 10.74 -18.52
C SER A 183 4.58 9.60 -17.64
N ASP A 184 4.04 8.56 -18.27
CA ASP A 184 3.51 7.38 -17.58
C ASP A 184 4.65 6.55 -16.99
N LEU A 185 5.77 6.40 -17.72
CA LEU A 185 6.95 5.71 -17.21
C LEU A 185 7.51 6.39 -15.95
N ASN A 186 7.36 7.71 -15.83
CA ASN A 186 7.74 8.44 -14.63
C ASN A 186 6.77 8.31 -13.46
N ALA A 187 5.63 7.64 -13.64
CA ALA A 187 4.62 7.51 -12.59
C ALA A 187 4.95 6.45 -11.53
N GLY A 188 5.79 5.47 -11.85
CA GLY A 188 6.14 4.37 -10.95
C GLY A 188 7.39 3.58 -11.37
N PRO A 189 7.57 2.36 -10.87
CA PRO A 189 8.64 1.48 -11.30
C PRO A 189 8.44 1.01 -12.74
N VAL A 190 9.53 0.87 -13.48
CA VAL A 190 9.51 0.49 -14.90
C VAL A 190 10.34 -0.78 -15.11
N LEU A 191 9.75 -1.74 -15.79
CA LEU A 191 10.41 -2.96 -16.24
C LEU A 191 10.75 -2.88 -17.73
N LYS A 192 11.88 -3.47 -18.11
CA LYS A 192 12.21 -3.78 -19.50
C LYS A 192 11.56 -5.11 -19.87
N THR A 193 10.71 -5.09 -20.89
CA THR A 193 10.06 -6.28 -21.44
C THR A 193 10.45 -6.45 -22.91
N ALA A 194 10.11 -7.59 -23.51
CA ALA A 194 10.32 -7.80 -24.95
C ALA A 194 9.56 -6.75 -25.81
N GLU A 195 8.46 -6.21 -25.29
CA GLU A 195 7.63 -5.20 -25.94
C GLU A 195 8.12 -3.75 -25.68
N GLY A 196 9.16 -3.58 -24.85
CA GLY A 196 9.72 -2.28 -24.46
C GLY A 196 9.58 -1.94 -22.99
N LEU A 197 9.58 -0.65 -22.68
CA LEU A 197 9.47 -0.15 -21.30
C LEU A 197 8.01 -0.19 -20.82
N LYS A 198 7.76 -0.85 -19.71
CA LYS A 198 6.43 -1.00 -19.11
C LYS A 198 6.42 -0.49 -17.67
N ASN A 199 5.52 0.46 -17.38
CA ASN A 199 5.26 0.91 -16.03
C ASN A 199 4.49 -0.17 -15.25
N THR A 200 4.85 -0.37 -13.99
CA THR A 200 4.11 -1.21 -13.04
C THR A 200 3.24 -0.36 -12.11
N TYR A 201 2.36 -1.01 -11.36
CA TYR A 201 1.65 -0.35 -10.26
C TYR A 201 2.65 0.17 -9.20
N PRO A 202 2.25 1.14 -8.35
CA PRO A 202 3.05 1.58 -7.23
C PRO A 202 3.55 0.40 -6.39
N ARG A 203 4.80 0.46 -5.96
CA ARG A 203 5.45 -0.55 -5.13
C ARG A 203 6.00 0.07 -3.86
N LEU A 204 5.87 -0.67 -2.77
CA LEU A 204 6.68 -0.43 -1.58
C LEU A 204 8.09 -0.94 -1.87
N LEU A 205 9.09 -0.12 -1.58
CA LEU A 205 10.48 -0.53 -1.58
C LEU A 205 10.84 -0.96 -0.17
N ILE A 206 11.18 -2.22 -0.02
CA ILE A 206 11.51 -2.84 1.25
C ILE A 206 12.90 -3.44 1.23
N HIS A 207 13.48 -3.57 2.42
CA HIS A 207 14.72 -4.30 2.66
C HIS A 207 14.47 -5.32 3.78
N LYS A 208 14.98 -6.53 3.64
CA LYS A 208 14.94 -7.55 4.68
C LYS A 208 16.03 -7.25 5.72
N ILE A 209 15.67 -7.18 7.01
CA ILE A 209 16.60 -6.90 8.10
C ILE A 209 17.24 -8.19 8.62
N LYS A 210 16.49 -9.29 8.57
CA LYS A 210 16.89 -10.63 9.07
C LYS A 210 16.48 -11.73 8.10
#